data_bc8c10cf29ecad5d500aa9ef0f85f388
#
_entry.id   bc8c10cf29ecad5d500aa9ef0f85f388
#
_cell.length_a   1.000
_cell.length_b   1.000
_cell.length_c   1.000
_cell.angle_alpha   90.00
_cell.angle_beta   90.00
_cell.angle_gamma   90.00
#
_symmetry.space_group_name_H-M   'P 1'
#
loop_
_entity.id
_entity.type
_entity.pdbx_description
1 polymer ?
#
loop_
_entity_poly.entity_id
_entity_poly.type
_entity_poly.pdbx_seq_one_letter_code
_entity_poly.pdbx_strand_id
1 'polypeptide(L)'
;LGMITMEGHHDGKRPAWISVDSRVIGRQDDSIANYKAPLENPLRIVLSGNLSHDLGIYMRTPGNDLELITGLLYNEGIINGHEDIISTEIDGEVATVLLRDVNPQSITPNDRPFLVTGSCGVCGRGELHDHKMVDSEETVSQHRLHEYHNTARNHQRLFYHTGGTHGATAFDVNGFMISSMEDVGRHNAM
;
A
#
# COMPACT_ATOMS: atom_id res chain seq x y z
N LEU A 1 12.06 28.56 8.64
CA LEU A 1 12.06 27.79 7.37
C LEU A 1 12.87 26.53 7.64
N GLY A 2 12.20 25.39 7.79
CA GLY A 2 12.87 24.11 7.98
C GLY A 2 13.54 23.63 6.69
N MET A 3 14.74 23.07 6.80
CA MET A 3 15.44 22.46 5.66
C MET A 3 14.91 21.03 5.52
N ILE A 4 14.36 20.71 4.35
CA ILE A 4 13.90 19.36 4.01
C ILE A 4 15.05 18.69 3.27
N THR A 5 15.62 17.65 3.86
CA THR A 5 16.59 16.79 3.19
C THR A 5 15.92 15.49 2.80
N MET A 6 16.02 15.12 1.52
CA MET A 6 15.56 13.81 1.06
C MET A 6 16.68 12.80 1.26
N GLU A 7 16.52 11.91 2.22
CA GLU A 7 17.37 10.73 2.37
C GLU A 7 16.53 9.50 2.11
N GLY A 8 16.82 8.79 1.03
CA GLY A 8 16.10 7.60 0.63
C GLY A 8 16.97 6.36 0.65
N HIS A 9 16.36 5.20 0.64
CA HIS A 9 17.02 3.90 0.46
C HIS A 9 17.76 3.87 -0.89
N HIS A 10 19.06 3.53 -0.85
CA HIS A 10 19.96 3.56 -2.02
C HIS A 10 19.93 2.26 -2.86
N ASP A 11 18.78 1.75 -3.20
CA ASP A 11 18.65 0.65 -4.17
C ASP A 11 18.08 1.09 -5.54
N GLY A 12 18.15 2.39 -5.83
CA GLY A 12 17.61 2.98 -7.06
C GLY A 12 16.11 3.25 -7.03
N LYS A 13 15.44 2.92 -5.93
CA LYS A 13 14.03 3.22 -5.69
C LYS A 13 13.86 4.65 -5.13
N ARG A 14 12.68 5.23 -5.32
CA ARG A 14 12.34 6.52 -4.73
C ARG A 14 12.36 6.43 -3.20
N PRO A 15 12.75 7.52 -2.49
CA PRO A 15 12.74 7.51 -1.04
C PRO A 15 11.32 7.29 -0.52
N ALA A 16 11.19 6.47 0.51
CA ALA A 16 9.92 6.21 1.19
C ALA A 16 9.65 7.19 2.35
N TRP A 17 10.63 8.00 2.74
CA TRP A 17 10.49 9.04 3.77
C TRP A 17 11.38 10.25 3.48
N ILE A 18 11.06 11.35 4.15
CA ILE A 18 11.85 12.58 4.17
C ILE A 18 12.27 12.89 5.61
N SER A 19 13.39 13.58 5.76
CA SER A 19 13.80 14.19 7.03
C SER A 19 13.26 15.61 7.13
N VAL A 20 12.66 15.94 8.25
CA VAL A 20 12.05 17.25 8.52
C VAL A 20 12.59 17.80 9.84
N ASP A 21 13.22 18.98 9.78
CA ASP A 21 13.57 19.71 10.99
C ASP A 21 12.33 20.47 11.49
N SER A 22 11.91 20.17 12.69
CA SER A 22 10.77 20.85 13.30
C SER A 22 11.15 21.45 14.64
N ARG A 23 10.53 22.59 14.95
CA ARG A 23 10.67 23.26 16.24
C ARG A 23 9.77 22.57 17.26
N VAL A 24 10.36 21.98 18.29
CA VAL A 24 9.63 21.45 19.43
C VAL A 24 9.48 22.57 20.45
N ILE A 25 8.24 22.96 20.72
CA ILE A 25 7.91 24.00 21.70
C ILE A 25 7.72 23.29 23.05
N GLY A 26 8.70 23.42 23.93
CA GLY A 26 8.67 22.92 25.30
C GLY A 26 8.20 23.98 26.29
N ARG A 27 7.88 23.55 27.54
CA ARG A 27 7.55 24.49 28.63
C ARG A 27 8.74 25.27 29.14
N GLN A 28 9.96 24.83 28.90
CA GLN A 28 11.18 25.44 29.41
C GLN A 28 12.18 25.82 28.31
N ASP A 29 12.25 25.06 27.22
CA ASP A 29 13.17 25.31 26.12
C ASP A 29 12.57 24.92 24.77
N ASP A 30 12.86 25.74 23.76
CA ASP A 30 12.56 25.42 22.36
C ASP A 30 13.78 24.69 21.76
N SER A 31 13.56 23.54 21.16
CA SER A 31 14.61 22.80 20.46
C SER A 31 14.23 22.49 19.03
N ILE A 32 15.25 22.28 18.19
CA ILE A 32 15.05 21.75 16.84
C ILE A 32 15.28 20.23 16.93
N ALA A 33 14.31 19.48 16.48
CA ALA A 33 14.42 18.05 16.36
C ALA A 33 14.23 17.62 14.90
N ASN A 34 15.05 16.66 14.47
CA ASN A 34 14.94 16.06 13.16
C ASN A 34 13.99 14.88 13.26
N TYR A 35 12.91 14.92 12.48
CA TYR A 35 11.93 13.85 12.37
C TYR A 35 11.96 13.26 10.98
N LYS A 36 11.67 11.97 10.89
CA LYS A 36 11.43 11.30 9.61
C LYS A 36 9.92 11.17 9.41
N ALA A 37 9.43 11.62 8.27
CA ALA A 37 8.04 11.50 7.88
C ALA A 37 7.94 10.57 6.67
N PRO A 38 7.00 9.60 6.65
CA PRO A 38 6.79 8.78 5.47
C PRO A 38 6.26 9.63 4.32
N LEU A 39 6.62 9.27 3.10
CA LEU A 39 6.09 9.92 1.90
C LEU A 39 4.79 9.27 1.46
N GLU A 40 3.88 10.10 0.99
CA GLU A 40 2.68 9.71 0.30
C GLU A 40 2.66 10.42 -1.05
N ASN A 41 2.83 9.66 -2.13
CA ASN A 41 2.91 10.17 -3.49
C ASN A 41 1.80 9.56 -4.36
N PRO A 42 1.30 10.29 -5.37
CA PRO A 42 0.31 9.77 -6.29
C PRO A 42 0.91 8.65 -7.17
N LEU A 43 0.08 7.68 -7.50
CA LEU A 43 0.33 6.65 -8.51
C LEU A 43 -0.93 6.53 -9.38
N ARG A 44 -0.86 6.94 -10.64
CA ARG A 44 -1.92 6.74 -11.62
C ARG A 44 -1.79 5.35 -12.18
N ILE A 45 -2.87 4.57 -12.18
CA ILE A 45 -2.89 3.20 -12.69
C ILE A 45 -3.75 3.16 -13.96
N VAL A 46 -3.13 2.73 -15.06
CA VAL A 46 -3.77 2.59 -16.36
C VAL A 46 -3.69 1.13 -16.80
N LEU A 47 -4.83 0.53 -17.07
CA LEU A 47 -4.88 -0.80 -17.68
C LEU A 47 -4.71 -0.70 -19.18
N SER A 48 -3.99 -1.63 -19.76
CA SER A 48 -3.80 -1.80 -21.20
C SER A 48 -4.06 -3.25 -21.61
N GLY A 49 -4.40 -3.46 -22.88
CA GLY A 49 -4.74 -4.76 -23.44
C GLY A 49 -5.73 -4.59 -24.57
N ASN A 50 -6.76 -5.45 -24.59
CA ASN A 50 -7.89 -5.32 -25.52
C ASN A 50 -8.73 -4.04 -25.29
N LEU A 51 -8.65 -3.47 -24.06
CA LEU A 51 -9.24 -2.19 -23.68
C LEU A 51 -8.21 -1.38 -22.89
N SER A 52 -8.16 -0.08 -23.12
CA SER A 52 -7.41 0.84 -22.25
C SER A 52 -8.38 1.47 -21.26
N HIS A 53 -8.05 1.39 -19.96
CA HIS A 53 -8.89 1.95 -18.92
C HIS A 53 -8.05 2.61 -17.82
N ASP A 54 -8.42 3.82 -17.45
CA ASP A 54 -7.79 4.57 -16.35
C ASP A 54 -8.50 4.26 -15.04
N LEU A 55 -7.82 3.58 -14.13
CA LEU A 55 -8.36 3.26 -12.80
C LEU A 55 -8.33 4.45 -11.85
N GLY A 56 -7.57 5.50 -12.17
CA GLY A 56 -7.44 6.69 -11.35
C GLY A 56 -6.09 6.81 -10.64
N ILE A 57 -6.04 7.73 -9.67
CA ILE A 57 -4.83 8.09 -8.93
C ILE A 57 -4.95 7.59 -7.49
N TYR A 58 -3.99 6.81 -7.05
CA TYR A 58 -3.91 6.25 -5.72
C TYR A 58 -2.77 6.91 -4.95
N MET A 59 -3.07 7.43 -3.76
CA MET A 59 -2.05 7.96 -2.87
C MET A 59 -1.42 6.78 -2.11
N ARG A 60 -0.08 6.63 -2.22
CA ARG A 60 0.62 5.50 -1.62
C ARG A 60 2.02 5.88 -1.15
N THR A 61 2.60 5.08 -0.28
CA THR A 61 4.02 5.14 0.05
C THR A 61 4.83 4.47 -1.06
N PRO A 62 5.82 5.16 -1.67
CA PRO A 62 6.63 4.57 -2.75
C PRO A 62 7.42 3.34 -2.30
N GLY A 63 7.57 2.36 -3.19
CA GLY A 63 8.49 1.23 -3.01
C GLY A 63 7.90 -0.15 -3.24
N ASN A 64 6.61 -0.38 -2.93
CA ASN A 64 5.92 -1.66 -3.13
C ASN A 64 4.79 -1.50 -4.18
N ASP A 65 5.11 -0.79 -5.27
CA ASP A 65 4.10 -0.40 -6.25
C ASP A 65 3.51 -1.61 -7.00
N LEU A 66 4.32 -2.64 -7.28
CA LEU A 66 3.86 -3.85 -7.97
C LEU A 66 2.90 -4.67 -7.09
N GLU A 67 3.23 -4.83 -5.82
CA GLU A 67 2.42 -5.53 -4.84
C GLU A 67 1.09 -4.79 -4.61
N LEU A 68 1.16 -3.46 -4.48
CA LEU A 68 -0.03 -2.61 -4.34
C LEU A 68 -0.95 -2.75 -5.56
N ILE A 69 -0.41 -2.65 -6.77
CA ILE A 69 -1.19 -2.78 -8.02
C ILE A 69 -1.84 -4.16 -8.09
N THR A 70 -1.07 -5.23 -7.84
CA THR A 70 -1.57 -6.61 -7.89
C THR A 70 -2.70 -6.82 -6.88
N GLY A 71 -2.49 -6.40 -5.63
CA GLY A 71 -3.48 -6.51 -4.56
C GLY A 71 -4.75 -5.71 -4.86
N LEU A 72 -4.60 -4.49 -5.39
CA LEU A 72 -5.72 -3.65 -5.80
C LEU A 72 -6.55 -4.32 -6.90
N LEU A 73 -5.91 -4.79 -7.98
CA LEU A 73 -6.60 -5.43 -9.10
C LEU A 73 -7.33 -6.70 -8.67
N TYR A 74 -6.72 -7.49 -7.79
CA TYR A 74 -7.33 -8.68 -7.21
C TYR A 74 -8.55 -8.35 -6.34
N ASN A 75 -8.42 -7.39 -5.42
CA ASN A 75 -9.50 -6.98 -4.53
C ASN A 75 -10.67 -6.30 -5.26
N GLU A 76 -10.37 -5.62 -6.37
CA GLU A 76 -11.39 -5.04 -7.24
C GLU A 76 -12.05 -6.07 -8.16
N GLY A 77 -11.59 -7.34 -8.15
CA GLY A 77 -12.10 -8.41 -9.01
C GLY A 77 -11.77 -8.23 -10.49
N ILE A 78 -10.76 -7.40 -10.80
CA ILE A 78 -10.29 -7.17 -12.17
C ILE A 78 -9.47 -8.34 -12.66
N ILE A 79 -8.70 -8.96 -11.76
CA ILE A 79 -7.92 -10.18 -11.97
C ILE A 79 -8.36 -11.27 -11.00
N ASN A 80 -8.14 -12.52 -11.36
CA ASN A 80 -8.36 -13.69 -10.50
C ASN A 80 -7.06 -14.17 -9.84
N GLY A 81 -5.92 -13.84 -10.42
CA GLY A 81 -4.61 -14.19 -9.93
C GLY A 81 -3.51 -13.39 -10.63
N HIS A 82 -2.30 -13.51 -10.14
CA HIS A 82 -1.13 -12.81 -10.65
C HIS A 82 -0.84 -13.16 -12.14
N GLU A 83 -1.21 -14.36 -12.59
CA GLU A 83 -1.05 -14.85 -13.96
C GLU A 83 -1.86 -14.06 -15.01
N ASP A 84 -2.84 -13.30 -14.58
CA ASP A 84 -3.61 -12.42 -15.46
C ASP A 84 -2.83 -11.15 -15.85
N ILE A 85 -1.77 -10.81 -15.10
CA ILE A 85 -0.88 -9.68 -15.39
C ILE A 85 0.25 -10.16 -16.31
N ILE A 86 0.31 -9.61 -17.53
CA ILE A 86 1.38 -9.89 -18.49
C ILE A 86 2.63 -9.07 -18.15
N SER A 87 2.45 -7.77 -17.91
CA SER A 87 3.53 -6.86 -17.52
C SER A 87 2.98 -5.65 -16.78
N THR A 88 3.85 -5.04 -15.97
CA THR A 88 3.61 -3.75 -15.34
C THR A 88 4.82 -2.87 -15.58
N GLU A 89 4.59 -1.72 -16.21
CA GLU A 89 5.60 -0.70 -16.45
C GLU A 89 5.29 0.52 -15.59
N ILE A 90 6.28 1.02 -14.85
CA ILE A 90 6.14 2.19 -14.00
C ILE A 90 7.10 3.26 -14.48
N ASP A 91 6.53 4.33 -15.01
CA ASP A 91 7.26 5.53 -15.40
C ASP A 91 6.80 6.73 -14.57
N GLY A 92 7.68 7.17 -13.71
CA GLY A 92 7.36 8.23 -12.80
C GLY A 92 6.21 7.87 -11.85
N GLU A 93 5.11 8.58 -11.96
CA GLU A 93 3.88 8.41 -11.15
C GLU A 93 2.77 7.71 -11.94
N VAL A 94 3.11 7.07 -13.05
CA VAL A 94 2.18 6.34 -13.90
C VAL A 94 2.60 4.88 -13.98
N ALA A 95 1.67 3.99 -13.65
CA ALA A 95 1.80 2.56 -13.85
C ALA A 95 0.88 2.12 -15.00
N THR A 96 1.46 1.48 -16.00
CA THR A 96 0.72 0.86 -17.11
C THR A 96 0.75 -0.64 -16.93
N VAL A 97 -0.41 -1.25 -16.75
CA VAL A 97 -0.59 -2.69 -16.50
C VAL A 97 -1.19 -3.35 -17.72
N LEU A 98 -0.44 -4.26 -18.35
CA LEU A 98 -0.92 -5.07 -19.45
C LEU A 98 -1.56 -6.35 -18.89
N LEU A 99 -2.84 -6.51 -19.12
CA LEU A 99 -3.61 -7.69 -18.70
C LEU A 99 -3.84 -8.64 -19.87
N ARG A 100 -3.92 -9.94 -19.57
CA ARG A 100 -4.16 -11.01 -20.57
C ARG A 100 -5.56 -10.89 -21.18
N ASP A 101 -6.57 -10.89 -20.32
CA ASP A 101 -7.97 -10.73 -20.70
C ASP A 101 -8.66 -9.86 -19.67
N VAL A 102 -9.08 -8.67 -20.09
CA VAL A 102 -9.86 -7.77 -19.23
C VAL A 102 -11.34 -8.08 -19.43
N ASN A 103 -12.03 -8.50 -18.39
CA ASN A 103 -13.48 -8.55 -18.42
C ASN A 103 -14.04 -7.11 -18.31
N PRO A 104 -14.67 -6.57 -19.38
CA PRO A 104 -15.19 -5.20 -19.35
C PRO A 104 -16.23 -4.96 -18.24
N GLN A 105 -16.91 -6.03 -17.80
CA GLN A 105 -17.94 -5.95 -16.75
C GLN A 105 -17.32 -5.82 -15.34
N SER A 106 -16.04 -6.24 -15.17
CA SER A 106 -15.32 -6.06 -13.92
C SER A 106 -14.81 -4.62 -13.74
N ILE A 107 -14.75 -3.87 -14.83
CA ILE A 107 -14.37 -2.47 -14.83
C ILE A 107 -15.66 -1.65 -14.86
N THR A 108 -16.20 -1.36 -13.69
CA THR A 108 -17.30 -0.39 -13.61
C THR A 108 -16.77 0.98 -14.02
N PRO A 109 -17.48 1.71 -14.92
CA PRO A 109 -17.13 3.09 -15.24
C PRO A 109 -17.02 3.88 -13.93
N ASN A 110 -15.88 4.42 -13.69
CA ASN A 110 -15.63 5.13 -12.43
C ASN A 110 -16.29 6.51 -12.55
N ASP A 111 -17.48 6.68 -12.00
CA ASP A 111 -18.06 8.00 -11.68
C ASP A 111 -17.31 8.70 -10.55
N ARG A 112 -16.15 8.15 -10.13
CA ARG A 112 -15.35 8.68 -9.04
C ARG A 112 -14.48 9.85 -9.54
N PRO A 113 -14.35 10.90 -8.74
CA PRO A 113 -13.32 11.89 -8.98
C PRO A 113 -11.96 11.20 -9.00
N PHE A 114 -11.09 11.60 -9.91
CA PHE A 114 -9.80 11.02 -10.29
C PHE A 114 -8.81 10.74 -9.13
N LEU A 115 -9.14 11.11 -7.91
CA LEU A 115 -8.28 10.93 -6.74
C LEU A 115 -8.90 9.91 -5.77
N VAL A 116 -8.30 8.74 -5.67
CA VAL A 116 -8.59 7.78 -4.60
C VAL A 116 -7.61 8.05 -3.47
N THR A 117 -8.05 8.78 -2.46
CA THR A 117 -7.28 8.90 -1.22
C THR A 117 -7.27 7.54 -0.52
N GLY A 118 -6.14 7.13 0.05
CA GLY A 118 -5.89 5.82 0.68
C GLY A 118 -6.81 5.38 1.81
N SER A 119 -7.97 5.97 1.90
CA SER A 119 -9.01 5.65 2.85
C SER A 119 -10.05 4.74 2.21
N CYS A 120 -10.11 3.52 2.72
CA CYS A 120 -11.25 2.62 2.66
C CYS A 120 -11.88 2.45 1.27
N GLY A 121 -11.43 1.48 0.48
CA GLY A 121 -12.03 1.11 -0.82
C GLY A 121 -13.54 0.80 -0.80
N VAL A 122 -14.17 0.83 0.37
CA VAL A 122 -15.62 0.69 0.59
C VAL A 122 -16.35 2.03 0.39
N CYS A 123 -15.69 3.17 0.58
CA CYS A 123 -16.31 4.48 0.39
C CYS A 123 -16.43 4.84 -1.09
N GLY A 124 -17.46 4.32 -1.75
CA GLY A 124 -17.77 4.66 -3.13
C GLY A 124 -18.31 3.53 -3.99
N ARG A 125 -18.41 2.31 -3.47
CA ARG A 125 -19.18 1.24 -4.13
C ARG A 125 -20.63 1.31 -3.69
N GLY A 126 -21.54 1.41 -4.64
CA GLY A 126 -22.98 1.34 -4.38
C GLY A 126 -23.45 -0.06 -3.94
N GLU A 127 -22.59 -1.08 -4.10
CA GLU A 127 -22.88 -2.47 -3.73
C GLU A 127 -21.69 -3.09 -3.00
N LEU A 128 -21.97 -3.76 -1.90
CA LEU A 128 -21.01 -4.63 -1.22
C LEU A 128 -20.96 -5.94 -2.02
N HIS A 129 -19.78 -6.28 -2.55
CA HIS A 129 -19.61 -7.62 -3.09
C HIS A 129 -19.69 -8.65 -1.96
N ASP A 130 -20.38 -9.76 -2.21
CA ASP A 130 -20.39 -10.90 -1.30
C ASP A 130 -18.95 -11.35 -1.05
N HIS A 131 -18.47 -11.08 0.14
CA HIS A 131 -17.18 -11.61 0.56
C HIS A 131 -17.31 -13.13 0.70
N LYS A 132 -16.45 -13.86 -0.01
CA LYS A 132 -16.35 -15.31 0.23
C LYS A 132 -15.98 -15.52 1.69
N MET A 133 -16.89 -16.11 2.44
CA MET A 133 -16.58 -16.55 3.80
C MET A 133 -15.49 -17.63 3.70
N VAL A 134 -14.40 -17.42 4.44
CA VAL A 134 -13.38 -18.45 4.59
C VAL A 134 -13.92 -19.45 5.59
N ASP A 135 -14.24 -20.67 5.10
CA ASP A 135 -14.60 -21.79 5.94
C ASP A 135 -13.31 -22.50 6.34
N SER A 136 -12.81 -22.17 7.53
CA SER A 136 -11.58 -22.76 8.07
C SER A 136 -11.77 -23.08 9.55
N GLU A 137 -11.43 -24.31 9.94
CA GLU A 137 -11.37 -24.74 11.34
C GLU A 137 -10.00 -24.43 11.98
N GLU A 138 -9.11 -23.77 11.25
CA GLU A 138 -7.79 -23.41 11.73
C GLU A 138 -7.86 -22.46 12.93
N THR A 139 -7.14 -22.78 13.97
CA THR A 139 -7.06 -21.98 15.18
C THR A 139 -5.62 -21.61 15.51
N VAL A 140 -5.42 -20.39 15.97
CA VAL A 140 -4.12 -19.89 16.40
C VAL A 140 -4.14 -19.63 17.90
N SER A 141 -3.16 -20.18 18.63
CA SER A 141 -3.06 -19.97 20.08
C SER A 141 -2.69 -18.51 20.38
N GLN A 142 -3.11 -18.02 21.56
CA GLN A 142 -2.78 -16.66 22.02
C GLN A 142 -1.26 -16.42 22.08
N HIS A 143 -0.49 -17.44 22.46
CA HIS A 143 0.98 -17.34 22.50
C HIS A 143 1.56 -17.09 21.12
N ARG A 144 1.09 -17.81 20.10
CA ARG A 144 1.51 -17.59 18.70
C ARG A 144 1.14 -16.21 18.17
N LEU A 145 -0.03 -15.70 18.53
CA LEU A 145 -0.42 -14.34 18.14
C LEU A 145 0.58 -13.30 18.67
N HIS A 146 1.09 -13.48 19.88
CA HIS A 146 2.12 -12.60 20.43
C HIS A 146 3.45 -12.70 19.66
N GLU A 147 3.87 -13.91 19.29
CA GLU A 147 5.06 -14.12 18.45
C GLU A 147 4.89 -13.50 17.06
N TYR A 148 3.72 -13.66 16.43
CA TYR A 148 3.42 -13.07 15.14
C TYR A 148 3.47 -11.54 15.20
N HIS A 149 2.89 -10.94 16.24
CA HIS A 149 2.94 -9.51 16.44
C HIS A 149 4.38 -9.00 16.58
N ASN A 150 5.22 -9.68 17.34
CA ASN A 150 6.62 -9.32 17.52
C ASN A 150 7.40 -9.45 16.21
N THR A 151 7.17 -10.53 15.47
CA THR A 151 7.79 -10.74 14.16
C THR A 151 7.35 -9.66 13.17
N ALA A 152 6.06 -9.40 13.07
CA ALA A 152 5.51 -8.34 12.21
C ALA A 152 6.15 -6.98 12.53
N ARG A 153 6.23 -6.62 13.82
CA ARG A 153 6.81 -5.35 14.25
C ARG A 153 8.28 -5.21 13.87
N ASN A 154 9.05 -6.29 13.93
CA ASN A 154 10.47 -6.29 13.55
C ASN A 154 10.68 -6.08 12.03
N HIS A 155 9.67 -6.34 11.20
CA HIS A 155 9.71 -6.14 9.76
C HIS A 155 9.15 -4.78 9.31
N GLN A 156 8.54 -4.02 10.21
CA GLN A 156 8.03 -2.68 9.95
C GLN A 156 9.14 -1.63 10.01
N ARG A 157 10.00 -1.61 9.01
CA ARG A 157 11.17 -0.71 8.95
C ARG A 157 10.77 0.75 8.80
N LEU A 158 9.76 1.01 7.97
CA LEU A 158 9.30 2.36 7.70
C LEU A 158 8.64 2.94 8.94
N PHE A 159 7.80 2.14 9.63
CA PHE A 159 7.23 2.52 10.92
C PHE A 159 8.31 2.79 11.97
N TYR A 160 9.34 1.94 12.03
CA TYR A 160 10.45 2.12 12.98
C TYR A 160 11.13 3.49 12.79
N HIS A 161 11.30 3.94 11.55
CA HIS A 161 11.96 5.21 11.27
C HIS A 161 11.04 6.42 11.39
N THR A 162 9.76 6.27 11.10
CA THR A 162 8.83 7.40 10.92
C THR A 162 7.71 7.44 11.95
N GLY A 163 7.31 6.30 12.49
CA GLY A 163 6.13 6.17 13.34
C GLY A 163 4.81 6.46 12.65
N GLY A 164 4.81 6.66 11.31
CA GLY A 164 3.68 7.21 10.55
C GLY A 164 3.06 6.28 9.52
N THR A 165 3.35 4.97 9.57
CA THR A 165 2.80 3.98 8.63
C THR A 165 1.96 2.92 9.31
N HIS A 166 1.11 2.27 8.53
CA HIS A 166 0.45 1.01 8.86
C HIS A 166 1.25 -0.14 8.29
N GLY A 167 1.17 -1.31 8.92
CA GLY A 167 1.77 -2.54 8.42
C GLY A 167 0.76 -3.68 8.40
N ALA A 168 0.83 -4.50 7.36
CA ALA A 168 0.12 -5.77 7.27
C ALA A 168 1.13 -6.89 7.05
N THR A 169 1.01 -7.97 7.82
CA THR A 169 1.91 -9.11 7.75
C THR A 169 1.10 -10.40 7.67
N ALA A 170 1.39 -11.20 6.65
CA ALA A 170 0.77 -12.50 6.46
C ALA A 170 1.67 -13.61 6.97
N PHE A 171 1.07 -14.58 7.66
CA PHE A 171 1.72 -15.78 8.16
C PHE A 171 0.98 -17.02 7.66
N ASP A 172 1.71 -18.10 7.46
CA ASP A 172 1.08 -19.40 7.26
C ASP A 172 0.61 -19.99 8.61
N VAL A 173 -0.08 -21.13 8.55
CA VAL A 173 -0.59 -21.85 9.74
C VAL A 173 0.51 -22.35 10.67
N ASN A 174 1.75 -22.48 10.19
CA ASN A 174 2.90 -22.89 10.97
C ASN A 174 3.62 -21.71 11.63
N GLY A 175 3.27 -20.47 11.22
CA GLY A 175 3.86 -19.25 11.72
C GLY A 175 5.03 -18.72 10.90
N PHE A 176 5.26 -19.26 9.71
CA PHE A 176 6.22 -18.68 8.80
C PHE A 176 5.64 -17.42 8.17
N MET A 177 6.41 -16.34 8.21
CA MET A 177 6.02 -15.09 7.58
C MET A 177 6.06 -15.23 6.06
N ILE A 178 4.93 -14.98 5.42
CA ILE A 178 4.77 -15.00 3.96
C ILE A 178 5.18 -13.65 3.37
N SER A 179 4.65 -12.56 3.91
CA SER A 179 4.95 -11.21 3.47
C SER A 179 4.71 -10.18 4.58
N SER A 180 5.34 -9.00 4.45
CA SER A 180 5.09 -7.86 5.32
C SER A 180 5.21 -6.59 4.49
N MET A 181 4.13 -5.81 4.44
CA MET A 181 4.03 -4.57 3.66
C MET A 181 3.70 -3.40 4.57
N GLU A 182 4.17 -2.22 4.19
CA GLU A 182 3.93 -0.98 4.94
C GLU A 182 3.49 0.14 3.99
N ASP A 183 2.52 0.93 4.44
CA ASP A 183 2.03 2.12 3.73
C ASP A 183 1.44 3.12 4.74
N VAL A 184 1.38 4.41 4.38
CA VAL A 184 0.64 5.43 5.13
C VAL A 184 -0.85 5.10 5.15
N GLY A 185 -1.38 4.56 4.06
CA GLY A 185 -2.75 4.07 3.94
C GLY A 185 -2.90 2.62 4.41
N ARG A 186 -3.72 2.39 5.44
CA ARG A 186 -3.93 1.02 5.98
C ARG A 186 -4.40 -0.01 4.94
N HIS A 187 -5.17 0.41 3.94
CA HIS A 187 -5.68 -0.47 2.88
C HIS A 187 -4.61 -0.79 1.84
N ASN A 188 -3.68 0.14 1.61
CA ASN A 188 -2.56 -0.10 0.70
C ASN A 188 -1.55 -1.07 1.30
N ALA A 189 -1.43 -1.12 2.65
CA ALA A 189 -0.54 -2.04 3.35
C ALA A 189 -1.02 -3.49 3.26
N MET A 190 -2.30 -3.74 2.97
CA MET A 190 -2.91 -5.07 2.80
C MET A 190 -2.76 -5.57 1.37
#